data_1ef52a318e32ad461e18df03b46d2279
#
_entry.id   1ef52a318e32ad461e18df03b46d2279
#
_cell.length_a   1.000
_cell.length_b   1.000
_cell.length_c   1.000
_cell.angle_alpha   90.00
_cell.angle_beta   90.00
_cell.angle_gamma   90.00
#
_symmetry.space_group_name_H-M   'P 1'
#
loop_
_entity.id
_entity.type
_entity.pdbx_description
1 polymer ?
#
loop_
_entity_poly.entity_id
_entity_poly.type
_entity_poly.pdbx_seq_one_letter_code
_entity_poly.pdbx_strand_id
1 'polypeptide(L)'
;MRTLIKGGTIVTAEQEYVGDILVDGDVIRAMGTHLDEAADRVIDAKGKYVFPGGVDQHTHFSALCNVGNRDTAGYETTDSAIVGGTTTIVDFAPQDPDRGLLDSIDYRINVRAKDKSCVDFALHSMVTYIMDSIFDEIEEFPRRGISSIKIFMAYNGSPLHVDDGTFFRILEKSRQVGATVFVHAENGEILNFLRSECVKKGQLTPHYHYVSLPPFTEAEAVRRAIYLAGQTDTPLYIAHMTCREAIAELQKAKGTGQRVSGETFTHYLTTTKEVLDNPDFNEAAKFVCSPALRDREDCEALWQALSDGLLTAVSSDHCGIDVAELKQAGRNDFTQIPNGSPGAGDRLHMVWTEGVCTGKLTRQKFVDVIATQPAKINGIYPRKGTLAVGSDADVVIFDPNYEGTVHLADNPNGVDYNLYEGRRQSGRVETVLLRGQVVVENAKFVGRYGQGKFIPANMYASGYENRN
;
A
#
# COMPACT_ATOMS: atom_id res chain seq x y z
N MET A 1 23.99 16.83 -11.32
CA MET A 1 24.27 15.82 -12.37
C MET A 1 23.04 15.76 -13.26
N ARG A 2 23.24 15.85 -14.56
CA ARG A 2 22.18 15.74 -15.55
C ARG A 2 22.13 14.33 -16.11
N THR A 3 20.94 13.73 -16.14
CA THR A 3 20.71 12.42 -16.74
C THR A 3 19.66 12.55 -17.85
N LEU A 4 19.96 12.04 -19.03
CA LEU A 4 19.05 11.98 -20.16
C LEU A 4 18.60 10.55 -20.39
N ILE A 5 17.30 10.28 -20.23
CA ILE A 5 16.66 8.99 -20.53
C ILE A 5 16.11 9.12 -21.96
N LYS A 6 16.56 8.26 -22.89
CA LYS A 6 16.28 8.38 -24.33
C LYS A 6 15.43 7.24 -24.88
N GLY A 7 14.45 7.63 -25.71
CA GLY A 7 13.75 6.75 -26.65
C GLY A 7 12.83 5.73 -25.99
N GLY A 8 12.49 5.90 -24.70
CA GLY A 8 11.56 5.03 -24.00
C GLY A 8 10.09 5.35 -24.32
N THR A 9 9.21 4.38 -24.15
CA THR A 9 7.78 4.61 -24.15
C THR A 9 7.37 5.14 -22.77
N ILE A 10 7.18 6.44 -22.68
CA ILE A 10 6.75 7.14 -21.46
C ILE A 10 5.28 6.86 -21.26
N VAL A 11 4.90 6.34 -20.09
CA VAL A 11 3.50 6.07 -19.72
C VAL A 11 3.16 6.80 -18.45
N THR A 12 2.14 7.63 -18.50
CA THR A 12 1.51 8.29 -17.35
C THR A 12 0.09 7.74 -17.16
N ALA A 13 -0.63 8.21 -16.16
CA ALA A 13 -2.03 7.85 -15.97
C ALA A 13 -2.94 8.32 -17.12
N GLU A 14 -2.51 9.36 -17.86
CA GLU A 14 -3.32 10.02 -18.89
C GLU A 14 -2.90 9.65 -20.33
N GLN A 15 -1.62 9.38 -20.55
CA GLN A 15 -1.08 9.27 -21.92
C GLN A 15 0.11 8.32 -22.01
N GLU A 16 0.42 7.95 -23.26
CA GLU A 16 1.56 7.11 -23.62
C GLU A 16 2.17 7.62 -24.92
N TYR A 17 3.48 7.81 -24.96
CA TYR A 17 4.22 8.24 -26.16
C TYR A 17 5.70 7.87 -26.07
N VAL A 18 6.37 7.74 -27.22
CA VAL A 18 7.83 7.57 -27.26
C VAL A 18 8.49 8.91 -27.09
N GLY A 19 9.44 9.02 -26.15
CA GLY A 19 10.09 10.29 -25.86
C GLY A 19 11.32 10.18 -24.97
N ASP A 20 11.86 11.35 -24.64
CA ASP A 20 13.03 11.54 -23.81
C ASP A 20 12.66 12.31 -22.54
N ILE A 21 13.38 12.06 -21.45
CA ILE A 21 13.26 12.78 -20.18
C ILE A 21 14.64 13.30 -19.79
N LEU A 22 14.74 14.60 -19.57
CA LEU A 22 15.92 15.23 -18.98
C LEU A 22 15.70 15.42 -17.48
N VAL A 23 16.56 14.84 -16.69
CA VAL A 23 16.65 15.01 -15.25
C VAL A 23 17.80 15.97 -14.94
N ASP A 24 17.57 16.95 -14.06
CA ASP A 24 18.60 17.85 -13.56
C ASP A 24 18.55 17.93 -12.04
N GLY A 25 19.56 17.40 -11.37
CA GLY A 25 19.56 17.20 -9.93
C GLY A 25 18.45 16.25 -9.50
N ASP A 26 17.56 16.71 -8.62
CA ASP A 26 16.50 15.89 -8.02
C ASP A 26 15.18 15.89 -8.84
N VAL A 27 15.06 16.68 -9.90
CA VAL A 27 13.78 16.93 -10.58
C VAL A 27 13.81 16.65 -12.07
N ILE A 28 12.65 16.36 -12.65
CA ILE A 28 12.43 16.31 -14.09
C ILE A 28 12.49 17.74 -14.65
N ARG A 29 13.44 18.02 -15.53
CA ARG A 29 13.67 19.35 -16.11
C ARG A 29 12.93 19.57 -17.42
N ALA A 30 12.90 18.54 -18.27
CA ALA A 30 12.24 18.60 -19.57
C ALA A 30 11.76 17.21 -19.98
N MET A 31 10.70 17.18 -20.79
CA MET A 31 10.17 15.98 -21.45
C MET A 31 9.79 16.34 -22.88
N GLY A 32 10.03 15.45 -23.83
CA GLY A 32 9.69 15.67 -25.23
C GLY A 32 9.96 14.47 -26.10
N THR A 33 9.53 14.52 -27.36
CA THR A 33 9.74 13.42 -28.32
C THR A 33 11.21 13.29 -28.76
N HIS A 34 11.96 14.37 -28.64
CA HIS A 34 13.41 14.39 -28.89
C HIS A 34 14.03 15.55 -28.11
N LEU A 35 14.99 15.24 -27.26
CA LEU A 35 15.77 16.21 -26.51
C LEU A 35 17.24 16.13 -26.97
N ASP A 36 17.79 17.26 -27.38
CA ASP A 36 19.21 17.39 -27.80
C ASP A 36 20.00 18.18 -26.74
N GLU A 37 19.88 17.74 -25.50
CA GLU A 37 20.48 18.37 -24.33
C GLU A 37 21.73 17.64 -23.88
N ALA A 38 22.77 18.41 -23.53
CA ALA A 38 23.97 17.83 -22.93
C ALA A 38 23.66 17.23 -21.55
N ALA A 39 24.09 16.02 -21.32
CA ALA A 39 23.91 15.29 -20.07
C ALA A 39 25.20 14.59 -19.63
N ASP A 40 25.39 14.49 -18.32
CA ASP A 40 26.54 13.77 -17.73
C ASP A 40 26.39 12.25 -17.89
N ARG A 41 25.13 11.78 -17.95
CA ARG A 41 24.75 10.37 -18.14
C ARG A 41 23.61 10.26 -19.14
N VAL A 42 23.71 9.27 -20.02
CA VAL A 42 22.61 8.90 -20.94
C VAL A 42 22.18 7.49 -20.62
N ILE A 43 20.86 7.27 -20.46
CA ILE A 43 20.26 5.95 -20.26
C ILE A 43 19.42 5.65 -21.50
N ASP A 44 19.77 4.58 -22.21
CA ASP A 44 18.99 4.11 -23.36
C ASP A 44 17.78 3.30 -22.87
N ALA A 45 16.58 3.84 -23.09
CA ALA A 45 15.30 3.20 -22.74
C ALA A 45 14.54 2.70 -23.98
N LYS A 46 15.20 2.61 -25.13
CA LYS A 46 14.55 2.15 -26.37
C LYS A 46 13.97 0.75 -26.20
N GLY A 47 12.70 0.58 -26.56
CA GLY A 47 11.97 -0.68 -26.42
C GLY A 47 11.50 -0.99 -25.00
N LYS A 48 11.73 -0.07 -24.05
CA LYS A 48 11.30 -0.19 -22.64
C LYS A 48 10.19 0.80 -22.33
N TYR A 49 9.42 0.50 -21.27
CA TYR A 49 8.51 1.48 -20.70
C TYR A 49 9.21 2.34 -19.66
N VAL A 50 8.77 3.60 -19.56
CA VAL A 50 9.24 4.54 -18.55
C VAL A 50 8.03 5.00 -17.75
N PHE A 51 7.97 4.58 -16.47
CA PHE A 51 6.90 4.88 -15.53
C PHE A 51 7.36 5.87 -14.46
N PRO A 52 6.44 6.61 -13.81
CA PRO A 52 6.77 7.23 -12.53
C PRO A 52 7.10 6.17 -11.50
N GLY A 53 7.91 6.52 -10.52
CA GLY A 53 8.14 5.68 -9.35
C GLY A 53 6.85 5.29 -8.66
N GLY A 54 6.71 4.01 -8.33
CA GLY A 54 5.55 3.49 -7.61
C GLY A 54 5.39 4.15 -6.24
N VAL A 55 4.13 4.38 -5.85
CA VAL A 55 3.74 4.83 -4.51
C VAL A 55 2.93 3.72 -3.85
N ASP A 56 3.48 3.13 -2.81
CA ASP A 56 2.79 2.11 -2.01
C ASP A 56 2.23 2.75 -0.75
N GLN A 57 0.93 2.95 -0.73
CA GLN A 57 0.30 3.74 0.33
C GLN A 57 -0.14 2.92 1.54
N HIS A 58 0.21 1.63 1.61
CA HIS A 58 -0.16 0.78 2.72
C HIS A 58 0.96 -0.21 3.03
N THR A 59 1.80 0.15 3.99
CA THR A 59 2.94 -0.67 4.42
C THR A 59 3.10 -0.63 5.94
N HIS A 60 3.70 -1.67 6.50
CA HIS A 60 3.93 -1.85 7.94
C HIS A 60 5.38 -2.22 8.24
N PHE A 61 6.33 -1.41 7.77
CA PHE A 61 7.75 -1.60 8.10
C PHE A 61 8.00 -1.29 9.59
N SER A 62 8.76 -2.12 10.27
CA SER A 62 9.01 -1.99 11.73
C SER A 62 7.73 -1.84 12.57
N ALA A 63 6.65 -2.53 12.18
CA ALA A 63 5.45 -2.57 13.00
C ALA A 63 5.64 -3.52 14.18
N LEU A 64 5.04 -3.23 15.33
CA LEU A 64 5.07 -4.13 16.47
C LEU A 64 4.19 -5.35 16.17
N CYS A 65 4.80 -6.54 16.16
CA CYS A 65 4.07 -7.78 16.12
C CYS A 65 3.63 -8.17 17.53
N ASN A 66 2.36 -8.52 17.71
CA ASN A 66 1.81 -8.91 19.01
C ASN A 66 2.38 -10.24 19.57
N VAL A 67 3.16 -10.95 18.76
CA VAL A 67 3.82 -12.20 19.14
C VAL A 67 5.28 -11.93 19.46
N GLY A 68 5.70 -12.35 20.65
CA GLY A 68 7.10 -12.26 21.08
C GLY A 68 7.62 -10.85 21.33
N ASN A 69 6.78 -9.83 21.32
CA ASN A 69 7.16 -8.41 21.46
C ASN A 69 8.30 -7.99 20.49
N ARG A 70 8.24 -8.49 19.26
CA ARG A 70 9.22 -8.24 18.19
C ARG A 70 8.61 -7.34 17.11
N ASP A 71 9.46 -6.54 16.49
CA ASP A 71 9.09 -5.78 15.30
C ASP A 71 9.07 -6.68 14.05
N THR A 72 8.21 -6.34 13.09
CA THR A 72 8.28 -6.86 11.71
C THR A 72 9.56 -6.38 11.03
N ALA A 73 9.87 -6.90 9.84
CA ALA A 73 10.99 -6.42 9.03
C ALA A 73 10.96 -4.89 8.90
N GLY A 74 12.10 -4.27 9.08
CA GLY A 74 12.20 -2.81 9.26
C GLY A 74 12.46 -2.03 7.98
N TYR A 75 12.63 -0.72 8.13
CA TYR A 75 12.92 0.18 7.01
C TYR A 75 14.25 -0.14 6.28
N GLU A 76 15.15 -0.88 6.91
CA GLU A 76 16.36 -1.41 6.28
C GLU A 76 16.06 -2.43 5.17
N THR A 77 14.84 -2.98 5.11
CA THR A 77 14.42 -3.92 4.05
C THR A 77 13.62 -3.25 2.93
N THR A 78 13.53 -1.91 2.93
CA THR A 78 12.86 -1.15 1.85
C THR A 78 13.66 -1.14 0.52
N ASP A 79 14.87 -1.70 0.50
CA ASP A 79 15.58 -2.01 -0.73
C ASP A 79 14.82 -2.99 -1.62
N SER A 80 14.07 -3.94 -1.04
CA SER A 80 13.19 -4.81 -1.80
C SER A 80 12.08 -4.04 -2.52
N ALA A 81 11.49 -3.05 -1.86
CA ALA A 81 10.44 -2.21 -2.45
C ALA A 81 10.98 -1.41 -3.65
N ILE A 82 12.18 -0.81 -3.53
CA ILE A 82 12.75 -0.01 -4.62
C ILE A 82 13.22 -0.86 -5.79
N VAL A 83 13.73 -2.08 -5.55
CA VAL A 83 14.02 -3.06 -6.61
C VAL A 83 12.74 -3.43 -7.35
N GLY A 84 11.61 -3.53 -6.65
CA GLY A 84 10.29 -3.70 -7.23
C GLY A 84 9.69 -2.46 -7.90
N GLY A 85 10.41 -1.32 -7.95
CA GLY A 85 9.97 -0.09 -8.62
C GLY A 85 9.15 0.88 -7.74
N THR A 86 9.01 0.60 -6.44
CA THR A 86 8.36 1.51 -5.49
C THR A 86 9.39 2.50 -4.96
N THR A 87 9.23 3.78 -5.27
CA THR A 87 10.15 4.85 -4.84
C THR A 87 9.66 5.59 -3.60
N THR A 88 8.37 5.46 -3.30
CA THR A 88 7.75 6.12 -2.15
C THR A 88 6.78 5.17 -1.46
N ILE A 89 6.85 5.11 -0.15
CA ILE A 89 5.85 4.41 0.68
C ILE A 89 5.08 5.41 1.53
N VAL A 90 3.84 5.10 1.86
CA VAL A 90 3.12 5.78 2.94
C VAL A 90 2.87 4.74 4.02
N ASP A 91 3.68 4.83 5.07
CA ASP A 91 3.69 3.85 6.15
C ASP A 91 2.86 4.33 7.35
N PHE A 92 2.55 3.44 8.27
CA PHE A 92 1.79 3.79 9.46
C PHE A 92 2.70 4.16 10.62
N ALA A 93 2.31 5.23 11.35
CA ALA A 93 2.89 5.62 12.62
C ALA A 93 1.93 5.21 13.74
N PRO A 94 2.04 3.96 14.26
CA PRO A 94 1.22 3.52 15.37
C PRO A 94 1.56 4.33 16.62
N GLN A 95 0.53 4.71 17.36
CA GLN A 95 0.67 5.35 18.64
C GLN A 95 1.18 4.34 19.67
N ASP A 96 2.25 4.67 20.37
CA ASP A 96 2.73 3.86 21.49
C ASP A 96 1.91 4.17 22.77
N PRO A 97 1.81 3.25 23.73
CA PRO A 97 0.99 3.44 24.94
C PRO A 97 1.33 4.71 25.73
N ASP A 98 2.61 5.10 25.74
CA ASP A 98 3.12 6.23 26.53
C ASP A 98 3.38 7.48 25.68
N ARG A 99 2.91 7.50 24.43
CA ARG A 99 3.13 8.60 23.48
C ARG A 99 1.84 9.06 22.87
N GLY A 100 1.72 10.37 22.63
CA GLY A 100 0.69 10.94 21.78
C GLY A 100 0.90 10.59 20.28
N LEU A 101 -0.03 11.03 19.45
CA LEU A 101 0.07 10.83 17.99
C LEU A 101 1.30 11.54 17.41
N LEU A 102 1.57 12.78 17.83
CA LEU A 102 2.65 13.59 17.29
C LEU A 102 4.03 13.02 17.67
N ASP A 103 4.20 12.63 18.93
CA ASP A 103 5.44 12.01 19.40
C ASP A 103 5.70 10.67 18.71
N SER A 104 4.64 9.90 18.42
CA SER A 104 4.76 8.64 17.69
C SER A 104 5.16 8.86 16.23
N ILE A 105 4.64 9.92 15.58
CA ILE A 105 5.07 10.35 14.25
C ILE A 105 6.55 10.73 14.25
N ASP A 106 6.98 11.57 15.22
CA ASP A 106 8.37 11.99 15.34
C ASP A 106 9.31 10.81 15.59
N TYR A 107 8.90 9.89 16.43
CA TYR A 107 9.65 8.65 16.68
C TYR A 107 9.77 7.81 15.40
N ARG A 108 8.66 7.68 14.63
CA ARG A 108 8.67 6.95 13.37
C ARG A 108 9.65 7.57 12.38
N ILE A 109 9.61 8.87 12.19
CA ILE A 109 10.50 9.60 11.28
C ILE A 109 11.96 9.49 11.75
N ASN A 110 12.24 9.85 13.00
CA ASN A 110 13.62 10.12 13.45
C ASN A 110 14.35 8.88 13.96
N VAL A 111 13.63 7.83 14.38
CA VAL A 111 14.22 6.64 14.98
C VAL A 111 14.03 5.39 14.13
N ARG A 112 12.84 5.24 13.53
CA ARG A 112 12.54 4.03 12.76
C ARG A 112 13.00 4.14 11.31
N ALA A 113 12.69 5.23 10.61
CA ALA A 113 12.93 5.39 9.17
C ALA A 113 14.25 6.09 8.81
N LYS A 114 14.60 7.15 9.58
CA LYS A 114 15.82 7.92 9.32
C LYS A 114 17.06 7.03 9.31
N ASP A 115 17.95 7.31 8.35
CA ASP A 115 19.22 6.59 8.13
C ASP A 115 19.07 5.09 7.81
N LYS A 116 17.84 4.61 7.57
CA LYS A 116 17.54 3.21 7.21
C LYS A 116 16.80 3.08 5.89
N SER A 117 15.76 3.89 5.67
CA SER A 117 14.92 3.77 4.47
C SER A 117 15.69 3.98 3.17
N CYS A 118 15.50 3.07 2.21
CA CYS A 118 16.03 3.17 0.85
C CYS A 118 15.11 3.97 -0.08
N VAL A 119 13.83 4.12 0.29
CA VAL A 119 12.79 4.84 -0.44
C VAL A 119 12.35 6.09 0.32
N ASP A 120 11.76 7.05 -0.40
CA ASP A 120 11.10 8.16 0.27
C ASP A 120 9.84 7.67 1.00
N PHE A 121 9.41 8.38 2.05
CA PHE A 121 8.27 7.96 2.84
C PHE A 121 7.42 9.12 3.32
N ALA A 122 6.12 8.93 3.32
CA ALA A 122 5.13 9.71 4.04
C ALA A 122 4.50 8.84 5.14
N LEU A 123 3.63 9.40 5.98
CA LEU A 123 3.04 8.66 7.08
C LEU A 123 1.54 8.89 7.20
N HIS A 124 0.82 7.81 7.50
CA HIS A 124 -0.48 7.86 8.14
C HIS A 124 -0.29 7.90 9.66
N SER A 125 -0.94 8.81 10.36
CA SER A 125 -1.09 8.67 11.80
C SER A 125 -2.03 7.50 12.12
N MET A 126 -1.71 6.66 13.09
CA MET A 126 -2.52 5.49 13.42
C MET A 126 -2.94 5.53 14.89
N VAL A 127 -4.24 5.62 15.12
CA VAL A 127 -4.82 5.61 16.46
C VAL A 127 -4.85 4.19 16.99
N THR A 128 -4.12 3.95 18.07
CA THR A 128 -4.02 2.65 18.75
C THR A 128 -4.38 2.75 20.23
N TYR A 129 -4.41 3.96 20.77
CA TYR A 129 -4.83 4.24 22.15
C TYR A 129 -5.70 5.49 22.18
N ILE A 130 -6.89 5.38 22.75
CA ILE A 130 -7.80 6.51 22.85
C ILE A 130 -7.46 7.32 24.08
N MET A 131 -6.86 8.51 23.85
CA MET A 131 -6.59 9.53 24.86
C MET A 131 -7.28 10.81 24.46
N ASP A 132 -7.70 11.65 25.41
CA ASP A 132 -8.35 12.91 25.11
C ASP A 132 -7.48 13.86 24.28
N SER A 133 -6.15 13.79 24.45
CA SER A 133 -5.18 14.63 23.73
C SER A 133 -5.17 14.38 22.20
N ILE A 134 -5.59 13.22 21.71
CA ILE A 134 -5.52 12.91 20.27
C ILE A 134 -6.28 13.92 19.43
N PHE A 135 -7.40 14.48 19.94
CA PHE A 135 -8.23 15.43 19.21
C PHE A 135 -7.56 16.80 19.05
N ASP A 136 -6.76 17.21 20.02
CA ASP A 136 -5.96 18.42 19.94
C ASP A 136 -4.72 18.20 19.05
N GLU A 137 -4.12 17.03 19.13
CA GLU A 137 -2.96 16.66 18.31
C GLU A 137 -3.30 16.58 16.81
N ILE A 138 -4.52 16.16 16.44
CA ILE A 138 -5.00 16.16 15.05
C ILE A 138 -4.99 17.58 14.46
N GLU A 139 -5.19 18.63 15.25
CA GLU A 139 -5.14 20.02 14.78
C GLU A 139 -3.76 20.42 14.24
N GLU A 140 -2.71 19.77 14.68
CA GLU A 140 -1.35 20.04 14.24
C GLU A 140 -0.93 19.30 12.95
N PHE A 141 -1.76 18.37 12.46
CA PHE A 141 -1.45 17.55 11.27
C PHE A 141 -1.08 18.36 10.03
N PRO A 142 -1.79 19.47 9.70
CA PRO A 142 -1.40 20.29 8.55
C PRO A 142 0.02 20.83 8.64
N ARG A 143 0.47 21.22 9.84
CA ARG A 143 1.83 21.74 10.09
C ARG A 143 2.89 20.64 10.06
N ARG A 144 2.47 19.40 10.35
CA ARG A 144 3.36 18.24 10.42
C ARG A 144 3.45 17.48 9.09
N GLY A 145 2.64 17.88 8.09
CA GLY A 145 2.60 17.21 6.80
C GLY A 145 1.98 15.81 6.89
N ILE A 146 1.00 15.61 7.77
CA ILE A 146 0.24 14.37 7.94
C ILE A 146 -1.16 14.58 7.40
N SER A 147 -1.54 13.88 6.33
CA SER A 147 -2.81 14.09 5.64
C SER A 147 -3.90 13.08 6.02
N SER A 148 -3.60 12.11 6.87
CA SER A 148 -4.50 10.99 7.09
C SER A 148 -4.36 10.33 8.45
N ILE A 149 -5.49 9.72 8.91
CA ILE A 149 -5.60 8.98 10.18
C ILE A 149 -6.10 7.57 9.89
N LYS A 150 -5.38 6.55 10.37
CA LYS A 150 -5.81 5.16 10.35
C LYS A 150 -6.53 4.79 11.64
N ILE A 151 -7.67 4.11 11.48
CA ILE A 151 -8.45 3.50 12.56
C ILE A 151 -8.89 2.09 12.20
N PHE A 152 -9.32 1.34 13.22
CA PHE A 152 -9.79 -0.04 13.08
C PHE A 152 -11.17 -0.20 13.72
N MET A 153 -12.14 -0.73 12.97
CA MET A 153 -13.47 -1.13 13.47
C MET A 153 -13.46 -2.58 13.97
N ALA A 154 -12.37 -3.30 13.75
CA ALA A 154 -12.12 -4.66 14.23
C ALA A 154 -11.23 -4.65 15.47
N TYR A 155 -10.80 -5.86 15.89
CA TYR A 155 -9.92 -6.09 17.05
C TYR A 155 -10.50 -5.67 18.40
N ASN A 156 -11.83 -5.82 18.57
CA ASN A 156 -12.52 -5.54 19.82
C ASN A 156 -11.85 -6.26 21.00
N GLY A 157 -11.59 -5.51 22.07
CA GLY A 157 -10.84 -5.98 23.23
C GLY A 157 -9.34 -5.73 23.17
N SER A 158 -8.82 -5.15 22.07
CA SER A 158 -7.46 -4.66 21.97
C SER A 158 -7.43 -3.13 21.89
N PRO A 159 -6.28 -2.48 22.15
CA PRO A 159 -6.13 -1.03 22.02
C PRO A 159 -6.34 -0.49 20.60
N LEU A 160 -6.25 -1.35 19.58
CA LEU A 160 -6.47 -0.98 18.17
C LEU A 160 -7.93 -0.61 17.88
N HIS A 161 -8.89 -1.17 18.63
CA HIS A 161 -10.31 -0.99 18.35
C HIS A 161 -10.79 0.42 18.65
N VAL A 162 -11.45 1.02 17.68
CA VAL A 162 -12.13 2.33 17.81
C VAL A 162 -13.64 2.10 17.73
N ASP A 163 -14.38 2.47 18.79
CA ASP A 163 -15.84 2.40 18.81
C ASP A 163 -16.48 3.47 17.91
N ASP A 164 -17.76 3.29 17.59
CA ASP A 164 -18.49 4.18 16.67
C ASP A 164 -18.56 5.64 17.15
N GLY A 165 -18.62 5.88 18.48
CA GLY A 165 -18.64 7.23 19.04
C GLY A 165 -17.30 7.96 18.86
N THR A 166 -16.22 7.27 19.17
CA THR A 166 -14.85 7.77 18.97
C THR A 166 -14.56 7.95 17.47
N PHE A 167 -14.98 6.98 16.63
CA PHE A 167 -14.85 7.09 15.18
C PHE A 167 -15.56 8.35 14.66
N PHE A 168 -16.78 8.61 15.10
CA PHE A 168 -17.52 9.80 14.70
C PHE A 168 -16.80 11.10 15.08
N ARG A 169 -16.24 11.20 16.30
CA ARG A 169 -15.43 12.34 16.74
C ARG A 169 -14.17 12.53 15.89
N ILE A 170 -13.49 11.42 15.53
CA ILE A 170 -12.33 11.46 14.63
C ILE A 170 -12.74 11.99 13.25
N LEU A 171 -13.87 11.53 12.70
CA LEU A 171 -14.40 12.04 11.43
C LEU A 171 -14.64 13.55 11.49
N GLU A 172 -15.35 14.06 12.51
CA GLU A 172 -15.59 15.49 12.67
C GLU A 172 -14.28 16.30 12.75
N LYS A 173 -13.32 15.81 13.54
CA LYS A 173 -12.02 16.47 13.71
C LYS A 173 -11.20 16.46 12.42
N SER A 174 -11.18 15.31 11.73
CA SER A 174 -10.51 15.17 10.44
C SER A 174 -11.09 16.11 9.38
N ARG A 175 -12.42 16.28 9.36
CA ARG A 175 -13.09 17.24 8.48
C ARG A 175 -12.60 18.67 8.70
N GLN A 176 -12.44 19.07 9.96
CA GLN A 176 -12.01 20.43 10.33
C GLN A 176 -10.60 20.76 9.81
N VAL A 177 -9.68 19.79 9.84
CA VAL A 177 -8.29 19.97 9.41
C VAL A 177 -8.02 19.56 7.96
N GLY A 178 -8.99 18.96 7.30
CA GLY A 178 -8.87 18.48 5.92
C GLY A 178 -8.10 17.15 5.81
N ALA A 179 -8.10 16.33 6.85
CA ALA A 179 -7.48 15.00 6.81
C ALA A 179 -8.44 13.93 6.27
N THR A 180 -7.89 12.88 5.65
CA THR A 180 -8.63 11.70 5.22
C THR A 180 -8.62 10.64 6.33
N VAL A 181 -9.75 10.00 6.59
CA VAL A 181 -9.79 8.87 7.51
C VAL A 181 -9.64 7.57 6.74
N PHE A 182 -8.59 6.81 7.05
CA PHE A 182 -8.35 5.45 6.57
C PHE A 182 -8.93 4.46 7.56
N VAL A 183 -9.78 3.55 7.10
CA VAL A 183 -10.46 2.61 7.98
C VAL A 183 -10.23 1.17 7.60
N HIS A 184 -9.80 0.36 8.58
CA HIS A 184 -9.92 -1.09 8.54
C HIS A 184 -11.36 -1.45 8.91
N ALA A 185 -12.17 -1.81 7.92
CA ALA A 185 -13.60 -1.97 8.05
C ALA A 185 -13.99 -3.46 8.10
N GLU A 186 -13.92 -4.07 9.27
CA GLU A 186 -14.51 -5.38 9.58
C GLU A 186 -15.29 -5.29 10.89
N ASN A 187 -16.40 -6.05 11.00
CA ASN A 187 -17.20 -6.10 12.23
C ASN A 187 -16.52 -6.98 13.28
N GLY A 188 -15.72 -6.37 14.14
CA GLY A 188 -14.88 -7.08 15.11
C GLY A 188 -15.65 -7.91 16.13
N GLU A 189 -16.86 -7.50 16.52
CA GLU A 189 -17.67 -8.29 17.45
C GLU A 189 -18.14 -9.61 16.84
N ILE A 190 -18.62 -9.57 15.60
CA ILE A 190 -19.02 -10.78 14.87
C ILE A 190 -17.80 -11.68 14.62
N LEU A 191 -16.66 -11.09 14.24
CA LEU A 191 -15.42 -11.84 14.03
C LEU A 191 -14.97 -12.56 15.31
N ASN A 192 -14.99 -11.88 16.46
CA ASN A 192 -14.63 -12.47 17.75
C ASN A 192 -15.57 -13.61 18.11
N PHE A 193 -16.88 -13.45 17.88
CA PHE A 193 -17.85 -14.51 18.08
C PHE A 193 -17.55 -15.73 17.20
N LEU A 194 -17.38 -15.54 15.88
CA LEU A 194 -17.14 -16.64 14.95
C LEU A 194 -15.82 -17.37 15.22
N ARG A 195 -14.74 -16.64 15.52
CA ARG A 195 -13.45 -17.22 15.94
C ARG A 195 -13.61 -18.08 17.22
N SER A 196 -14.31 -17.54 18.21
CA SER A 196 -14.61 -18.27 19.46
C SER A 196 -15.37 -19.57 19.19
N GLU A 197 -16.36 -19.56 18.30
CA GLU A 197 -17.12 -20.76 17.93
C GLU A 197 -16.26 -21.80 17.21
N CYS A 198 -15.34 -21.39 16.34
CA CYS A 198 -14.36 -22.30 15.73
C CYS A 198 -13.48 -22.96 16.80
N VAL A 199 -12.92 -22.17 17.71
CA VAL A 199 -12.05 -22.69 18.80
C VAL A 199 -12.81 -23.69 19.70
N LYS A 200 -14.03 -23.37 20.11
CA LYS A 200 -14.87 -24.28 20.93
C LYS A 200 -15.15 -25.62 20.24
N LYS A 201 -15.17 -25.64 18.90
CA LYS A 201 -15.38 -26.87 18.10
C LYS A 201 -14.09 -27.62 17.79
N GLY A 202 -12.93 -27.15 18.28
CA GLY A 202 -11.63 -27.73 17.96
C GLY A 202 -11.18 -27.46 16.51
N GLN A 203 -11.72 -26.45 15.87
CA GLN A 203 -11.44 -26.02 14.50
C GLN A 203 -10.27 -25.04 14.51
N LEU A 204 -9.03 -25.54 14.50
CA LEU A 204 -7.82 -24.79 14.87
C LEU A 204 -6.82 -24.59 13.72
N THR A 205 -7.07 -25.16 12.54
CA THR A 205 -6.16 -25.03 11.38
C THR A 205 -6.32 -23.69 10.66
N PRO A 206 -5.34 -23.26 9.84
CA PRO A 206 -5.42 -22.03 9.04
C PRO A 206 -6.68 -21.91 8.16
N HIS A 207 -7.26 -23.03 7.71
CA HIS A 207 -8.55 -23.08 7.01
C HIS A 207 -9.64 -22.25 7.72
N TYR A 208 -9.72 -22.36 9.05
CA TYR A 208 -10.75 -21.65 9.81
C TYR A 208 -10.52 -20.15 9.93
N HIS A 209 -9.40 -19.65 9.47
CA HIS A 209 -9.19 -18.22 9.37
C HIS A 209 -10.23 -17.57 8.45
N TYR A 210 -10.33 -18.00 7.17
CA TYR A 210 -11.33 -17.42 6.27
C TYR A 210 -12.78 -17.81 6.61
N VAL A 211 -12.99 -18.97 7.25
CA VAL A 211 -14.33 -19.38 7.69
C VAL A 211 -14.87 -18.45 8.78
N SER A 212 -13.99 -18.00 9.67
CA SER A 212 -14.36 -17.08 10.77
C SER A 212 -14.34 -15.59 10.38
N LEU A 213 -13.90 -15.25 9.15
CA LEU A 213 -13.90 -13.90 8.61
C LEU A 213 -14.74 -13.81 7.30
N PRO A 214 -16.05 -14.11 7.35
CA PRO A 214 -16.88 -14.14 6.15
C PRO A 214 -17.07 -12.75 5.53
N PRO A 215 -17.28 -12.64 4.20
CA PRO A 215 -17.35 -11.36 3.45
C PRO A 215 -18.37 -10.36 4.02
N PHE A 216 -19.51 -10.83 4.54
CA PHE A 216 -20.54 -9.93 5.05
C PHE A 216 -20.08 -9.08 6.25
N THR A 217 -19.07 -9.52 7.01
CA THR A 217 -18.52 -8.76 8.15
C THR A 217 -17.71 -7.55 7.70
N GLU A 218 -17.08 -7.65 6.54
CA GLU A 218 -16.42 -6.56 5.86
C GLU A 218 -17.46 -5.60 5.24
N ALA A 219 -18.42 -6.13 4.48
CA ALA A 219 -19.42 -5.33 3.80
C ALA A 219 -20.29 -4.51 4.78
N GLU A 220 -20.69 -5.09 5.93
CA GLU A 220 -21.44 -4.38 6.98
C GLU A 220 -20.61 -3.21 7.53
N ALA A 221 -19.36 -3.46 7.90
CA ALA A 221 -18.49 -2.43 8.46
C ALA A 221 -18.17 -1.33 7.44
N VAL A 222 -17.93 -1.67 6.17
CA VAL A 222 -17.76 -0.70 5.06
C VAL A 222 -19.00 0.19 4.95
N ARG A 223 -20.19 -0.40 4.92
CA ARG A 223 -21.45 0.36 4.86
C ARG A 223 -21.60 1.31 6.04
N ARG A 224 -21.30 0.84 7.26
CA ARG A 224 -21.40 1.65 8.49
C ARG A 224 -20.39 2.80 8.47
N ALA A 225 -19.14 2.53 8.11
CA ALA A 225 -18.11 3.57 7.98
C ALA A 225 -18.50 4.64 6.95
N ILE A 226 -18.99 4.25 5.79
CA ILE A 226 -19.49 5.14 4.73
C ILE A 226 -20.65 6.00 5.26
N TYR A 227 -21.60 5.38 5.96
CA TYR A 227 -22.74 6.11 6.50
C TYR A 227 -22.32 7.18 7.51
N LEU A 228 -21.43 6.84 8.45
CA LEU A 228 -20.92 7.78 9.46
C LEU A 228 -20.12 8.93 8.82
N ALA A 229 -19.23 8.61 7.88
CA ALA A 229 -18.45 9.63 7.15
C ALA A 229 -19.35 10.58 6.34
N GLY A 230 -20.46 10.08 5.80
CA GLY A 230 -21.45 10.89 5.10
C GLY A 230 -22.15 11.93 5.99
N GLN A 231 -22.34 11.63 7.30
CA GLN A 231 -22.95 12.57 8.23
C GLN A 231 -22.04 13.76 8.56
N THR A 232 -20.74 13.59 8.45
CA THR A 232 -19.73 14.62 8.75
C THR A 232 -19.15 15.26 7.50
N ASP A 233 -19.51 14.78 6.32
CA ASP A 233 -18.87 15.15 5.03
C ASP A 233 -17.34 15.01 5.08
N THR A 234 -16.83 13.95 5.72
CA THR A 234 -15.41 13.68 5.85
C THR A 234 -14.95 12.76 4.73
N PRO A 235 -13.81 13.04 4.07
CA PRO A 235 -13.21 12.08 3.15
C PRO A 235 -12.87 10.77 3.85
N LEU A 236 -13.37 9.66 3.29
CA LEU A 236 -13.15 8.33 3.82
C LEU A 236 -12.39 7.47 2.82
N TYR A 237 -11.43 6.74 3.30
CA TYR A 237 -10.69 5.74 2.53
C TYR A 237 -10.83 4.35 3.15
N ILE A 238 -11.42 3.42 2.39
CA ILE A 238 -11.57 2.03 2.83
C ILE A 238 -10.29 1.28 2.47
N ALA A 239 -9.57 0.83 3.48
CA ALA A 239 -8.37 0.02 3.30
C ALA A 239 -8.74 -1.39 2.82
N HIS A 240 -7.84 -2.04 2.08
CA HIS A 240 -7.80 -3.49 1.78
C HIS A 240 -9.17 -4.15 1.51
N MET A 241 -9.95 -3.63 0.57
CA MET A 241 -11.23 -4.24 0.18
C MET A 241 -11.00 -5.58 -0.52
N THR A 242 -11.81 -6.57 -0.17
CA THR A 242 -11.59 -7.97 -0.60
C THR A 242 -12.77 -8.61 -1.28
N CYS A 243 -14.01 -8.12 -1.11
CA CYS A 243 -15.21 -8.83 -1.55
C CYS A 243 -16.20 -7.96 -2.33
N ARG A 244 -16.99 -8.62 -3.16
CA ARG A 244 -18.03 -8.01 -4.03
C ARG A 244 -19.05 -7.19 -3.24
N GLU A 245 -19.43 -7.69 -2.07
CA GLU A 245 -20.42 -7.05 -1.21
C GLU A 245 -19.92 -5.69 -0.71
N ALA A 246 -18.65 -5.60 -0.32
CA ALA A 246 -18.04 -4.34 0.10
C ALA A 246 -17.88 -3.37 -1.09
N ILE A 247 -17.47 -3.87 -2.27
CA ILE A 247 -17.42 -3.08 -3.51
C ILE A 247 -18.79 -2.48 -3.85
N ALA A 248 -19.88 -3.25 -3.67
CA ALA A 248 -21.23 -2.75 -3.93
C ALA A 248 -21.62 -1.59 -3.01
N GLU A 249 -21.19 -1.59 -1.74
CA GLU A 249 -21.44 -0.46 -0.82
C GLU A 249 -20.63 0.78 -1.22
N LEU A 250 -19.36 0.60 -1.64
CA LEU A 250 -18.54 1.68 -2.17
C LEU A 250 -19.16 2.30 -3.44
N GLN A 251 -19.66 1.47 -4.36
CA GLN A 251 -20.30 1.91 -5.60
C GLN A 251 -21.56 2.76 -5.32
N LYS A 252 -22.39 2.33 -4.39
CA LYS A 252 -23.57 3.09 -3.96
C LYS A 252 -23.18 4.47 -3.44
N ALA A 253 -22.20 4.55 -2.57
CA ALA A 253 -21.74 5.80 -1.97
C ALA A 253 -21.18 6.78 -3.02
N LYS A 254 -20.33 6.27 -3.93
CA LYS A 254 -19.81 7.10 -5.04
C LYS A 254 -20.91 7.60 -5.96
N GLY A 255 -21.94 6.79 -6.20
CA GLY A 255 -23.13 7.18 -6.98
C GLY A 255 -23.93 8.33 -6.39
N THR A 256 -23.81 8.59 -5.08
CA THR A 256 -24.41 9.76 -4.40
C THR A 256 -23.47 10.98 -4.32
N GLY A 257 -22.26 10.89 -4.88
CA GLY A 257 -21.27 11.96 -4.81
C GLY A 257 -20.49 12.04 -3.49
N GLN A 258 -20.63 11.04 -2.60
CA GLN A 258 -19.90 11.02 -1.34
C GLN A 258 -18.38 10.89 -1.59
N ARG A 259 -17.59 11.60 -0.80
CA ARG A 259 -16.11 11.57 -0.86
C ARG A 259 -15.57 10.30 -0.21
N VAL A 260 -15.70 9.19 -0.91
CA VAL A 260 -15.23 7.88 -0.47
C VAL A 260 -14.39 7.23 -1.56
N SER A 261 -13.33 6.56 -1.16
CA SER A 261 -12.44 5.77 -2.02
C SER A 261 -11.99 4.51 -1.32
N GLY A 262 -11.33 3.62 -2.04
CA GLY A 262 -10.80 2.39 -1.45
C GLY A 262 -9.68 1.79 -2.28
N GLU A 263 -8.96 0.88 -1.67
CA GLU A 263 -7.88 0.12 -2.28
C GLU A 263 -8.11 -1.38 -2.14
N THR A 264 -7.36 -2.13 -2.92
CA THR A 264 -7.14 -3.56 -2.70
C THR A 264 -5.65 -3.86 -2.74
N PHE A 265 -5.30 -5.10 -2.44
CA PHE A 265 -3.90 -5.52 -2.42
C PHE A 265 -3.60 -6.57 -3.48
N THR A 266 -2.32 -6.63 -3.84
CA THR A 266 -1.85 -7.55 -4.88
C THR A 266 -2.25 -9.01 -4.60
N HIS A 267 -2.17 -9.45 -3.35
CA HIS A 267 -2.53 -10.83 -2.99
C HIS A 267 -4.04 -11.10 -3.06
N TYR A 268 -4.92 -10.12 -2.80
CA TYR A 268 -6.38 -10.28 -2.99
C TYR A 268 -6.77 -10.36 -4.47
N LEU A 269 -5.99 -9.74 -5.34
CA LEU A 269 -6.20 -9.80 -6.79
C LEU A 269 -5.78 -11.13 -7.41
N THR A 270 -4.81 -11.82 -6.79
CA THR A 270 -4.06 -12.89 -7.45
C THR A 270 -4.12 -14.23 -6.75
N THR A 271 -4.62 -14.28 -5.52
CA THR A 271 -4.60 -15.47 -4.66
C THR A 271 -5.97 -15.67 -4.02
N THR A 272 -6.45 -16.91 -4.01
CA THR A 272 -7.75 -17.27 -3.44
C THR A 272 -7.60 -18.03 -2.11
N LYS A 273 -8.67 -18.12 -1.34
CA LYS A 273 -8.69 -18.68 0.02
C LYS A 273 -8.21 -20.13 0.14
N GLU A 274 -8.25 -20.90 -0.96
CA GLU A 274 -7.88 -22.32 -0.99
C GLU A 274 -6.41 -22.57 -0.60
N VAL A 275 -5.55 -21.54 -0.67
CA VAL A 275 -4.16 -21.65 -0.19
C VAL A 275 -4.10 -21.91 1.33
N LEU A 276 -5.15 -21.53 2.07
CA LEU A 276 -5.28 -21.78 3.51
C LEU A 276 -5.71 -23.22 3.83
N ASP A 277 -6.10 -23.99 2.81
CA ASP A 277 -6.45 -25.43 2.91
C ASP A 277 -5.22 -26.33 2.77
N ASN A 278 -4.03 -25.75 2.58
CA ASN A 278 -2.80 -26.52 2.46
C ASN A 278 -2.56 -27.32 3.76
N PRO A 279 -2.31 -28.65 3.67
CA PRO A 279 -2.04 -29.48 4.84
C PRO A 279 -0.71 -29.12 5.55
N ASP A 280 0.24 -28.51 4.84
CA ASP A 280 1.43 -27.94 5.47
C ASP A 280 1.08 -26.59 6.10
N PHE A 281 1.17 -26.54 7.41
CA PHE A 281 0.92 -25.32 8.19
C PHE A 281 1.78 -24.15 7.72
N ASN A 282 3.06 -24.39 7.42
CA ASN A 282 3.97 -23.32 7.02
C ASN A 282 3.53 -22.68 5.71
N GLU A 283 3.07 -23.49 4.75
CA GLU A 283 2.56 -22.99 3.48
C GLU A 283 1.25 -22.20 3.65
N ALA A 284 0.30 -22.71 4.44
CA ALA A 284 -0.95 -22.02 4.71
C ALA A 284 -0.74 -20.72 5.50
N ALA A 285 0.12 -20.73 6.52
CA ALA A 285 0.36 -19.58 7.40
C ALA A 285 0.93 -18.37 6.68
N LYS A 286 1.65 -18.54 5.53
CA LYS A 286 2.13 -17.45 4.68
C LYS A 286 1.03 -16.47 4.29
N PHE A 287 -0.19 -16.97 4.11
CA PHE A 287 -1.34 -16.25 3.55
C PHE A 287 -2.37 -15.79 4.59
N VAL A 288 -2.06 -15.94 5.87
CA VAL A 288 -2.94 -15.44 6.94
C VAL A 288 -2.79 -13.92 7.05
N CYS A 289 -3.86 -13.21 6.66
CA CYS A 289 -3.97 -11.74 6.66
C CYS A 289 -5.42 -11.33 6.99
N SER A 290 -5.66 -10.09 7.38
CA SER A 290 -7.00 -9.55 7.65
C SER A 290 -7.24 -8.27 6.84
N PRO A 291 -8.36 -8.23 6.08
CA PRO A 291 -9.37 -9.28 5.90
C PRO A 291 -8.81 -10.55 5.27
N ALA A 292 -9.53 -11.67 5.38
CA ALA A 292 -9.09 -12.95 4.82
C ALA A 292 -9.18 -12.96 3.27
N LEU A 293 -8.40 -13.84 2.63
CA LEU A 293 -8.54 -14.14 1.20
C LEU A 293 -9.95 -14.65 0.86
N ARG A 294 -10.38 -14.39 -0.39
CA ARG A 294 -11.73 -14.67 -0.88
C ARG A 294 -11.74 -15.67 -2.03
N ASP A 295 -12.91 -15.81 -2.64
CA ASP A 295 -13.14 -16.65 -3.83
C ASP A 295 -12.59 -15.99 -5.11
N ARG A 296 -12.51 -16.77 -6.18
CA ARG A 296 -12.08 -16.30 -7.51
C ARG A 296 -12.97 -15.17 -8.03
N GLU A 297 -14.27 -15.27 -7.82
CA GLU A 297 -15.24 -14.27 -8.24
C GLU A 297 -15.03 -12.91 -7.54
N ASP A 298 -14.54 -12.91 -6.30
CA ASP A 298 -14.17 -11.70 -5.59
C ASP A 298 -12.90 -11.08 -6.20
N CYS A 299 -11.89 -11.91 -6.50
CA CYS A 299 -10.68 -11.44 -7.20
C CYS A 299 -11.03 -10.77 -8.54
N GLU A 300 -11.90 -11.36 -9.35
CA GLU A 300 -12.32 -10.79 -10.65
C GLU A 300 -13.13 -9.49 -10.46
N ALA A 301 -13.97 -9.41 -9.43
CA ALA A 301 -14.70 -8.18 -9.10
C ALA A 301 -13.75 -7.03 -8.67
N LEU A 302 -12.68 -7.34 -7.95
CA LEU A 302 -11.65 -6.37 -7.59
C LEU A 302 -10.92 -5.83 -8.82
N TRP A 303 -10.54 -6.71 -9.78
CA TRP A 303 -9.94 -6.27 -11.05
C TRP A 303 -10.88 -5.37 -11.84
N GLN A 304 -12.18 -5.72 -11.92
CA GLN A 304 -13.17 -4.88 -12.59
C GLN A 304 -13.33 -3.53 -11.90
N ALA A 305 -13.38 -3.51 -10.55
CA ALA A 305 -13.49 -2.29 -9.78
C ALA A 305 -12.28 -1.34 -9.95
N LEU A 306 -11.07 -1.90 -10.13
CA LEU A 306 -9.88 -1.12 -10.49
C LEU A 306 -9.99 -0.56 -11.92
N SER A 307 -10.37 -1.38 -12.88
CA SER A 307 -10.54 -0.97 -14.28
C SER A 307 -11.53 0.18 -14.42
N ASP A 308 -12.66 0.09 -13.71
CA ASP A 308 -13.72 1.11 -13.71
C ASP A 308 -13.37 2.36 -12.89
N GLY A 309 -12.27 2.35 -12.14
CA GLY A 309 -11.86 3.44 -11.26
C GLY A 309 -12.70 3.57 -9.98
N LEU A 310 -13.41 2.52 -9.63
CA LEU A 310 -14.14 2.42 -8.36
C LEU A 310 -13.16 2.24 -7.21
N LEU A 311 -12.21 1.29 -7.32
CA LEU A 311 -11.01 1.23 -6.51
C LEU A 311 -9.91 2.09 -7.13
N THR A 312 -9.14 2.77 -6.31
CA THR A 312 -8.21 3.80 -6.74
C THR A 312 -6.74 3.41 -6.60
N ALA A 313 -6.43 2.37 -5.84
CA ALA A 313 -5.05 1.94 -5.64
C ALA A 313 -4.93 0.42 -5.50
N VAL A 314 -3.75 -0.07 -5.89
CA VAL A 314 -3.26 -1.39 -5.50
C VAL A 314 -2.05 -1.19 -4.62
N SER A 315 -2.16 -1.56 -3.34
CA SER A 315 -1.07 -1.48 -2.35
C SER A 315 -0.55 -2.88 -2.00
N SER A 316 0.47 -2.97 -1.16
CA SER A 316 1.05 -4.26 -0.79
C SER A 316 0.54 -4.82 0.53
N ASP A 317 0.18 -3.96 1.48
CA ASP A 317 0.04 -4.30 2.90
C ASP A 317 1.28 -5.04 3.43
N HIS A 318 2.44 -4.58 2.98
CA HIS A 318 3.69 -5.23 3.37
C HIS A 318 3.83 -5.25 4.89
N CYS A 319 3.87 -6.45 5.43
CA CYS A 319 4.12 -6.71 6.83
C CYS A 319 5.09 -7.89 6.93
N GLY A 320 6.35 -7.60 7.18
CA GLY A 320 7.43 -8.58 7.16
C GLY A 320 7.44 -9.47 8.39
N ILE A 321 6.57 -10.49 8.41
CA ILE A 321 6.43 -11.48 9.48
C ILE A 321 6.92 -12.82 8.96
N ASP A 322 7.99 -13.35 9.55
CA ASP A 322 8.57 -14.64 9.14
C ASP A 322 7.68 -15.83 9.53
N VAL A 323 7.78 -16.91 8.76
CA VAL A 323 7.06 -18.16 9.01
C VAL A 323 7.79 -19.01 10.03
N ALA A 324 9.12 -19.07 9.95
CA ALA A 324 9.92 -19.98 10.77
C ALA A 324 9.86 -19.67 12.28
N GLU A 325 9.58 -18.42 12.65
CA GLU A 325 9.54 -17.99 14.05
C GLU A 325 8.17 -17.43 14.44
N LEU A 326 7.79 -16.26 13.88
CA LEU A 326 6.63 -15.52 14.39
C LEU A 326 5.30 -16.20 14.08
N LYS A 327 5.09 -16.70 12.87
CA LYS A 327 3.84 -17.38 12.51
C LYS A 327 3.69 -18.75 13.18
N GLN A 328 4.76 -19.33 13.74
CA GLN A 328 4.69 -20.58 14.51
C GLN A 328 3.84 -20.47 15.78
N ALA A 329 3.63 -19.26 16.31
CA ALA A 329 2.72 -19.06 17.44
C ALA A 329 1.31 -19.64 17.21
N GLY A 330 0.86 -19.65 15.96
CA GLY A 330 -0.46 -20.15 15.59
C GLY A 330 -0.52 -21.62 15.14
N ARG A 331 0.55 -22.40 15.29
CA ARG A 331 0.62 -23.79 14.78
C ARG A 331 -0.51 -24.69 15.34
N ASN A 332 -0.92 -24.46 16.57
CA ASN A 332 -1.95 -25.23 17.25
C ASN A 332 -3.29 -24.47 17.39
N ASP A 333 -3.34 -23.21 16.98
CA ASP A 333 -4.53 -22.36 17.07
C ASP A 333 -4.38 -21.22 16.05
N PHE A 334 -5.14 -21.27 14.95
CA PHE A 334 -5.06 -20.29 13.88
C PHE A 334 -5.28 -18.84 14.35
N THR A 335 -6.00 -18.65 15.46
CA THR A 335 -6.27 -17.30 16.00
C THR A 335 -5.01 -16.63 16.56
N GLN A 336 -3.93 -17.39 16.77
CA GLN A 336 -2.63 -16.93 17.23
C GLN A 336 -1.63 -16.70 16.07
N ILE A 337 -2.00 -16.98 14.81
CA ILE A 337 -1.14 -16.67 13.67
C ILE A 337 -1.12 -15.15 13.49
N PRO A 338 0.05 -14.49 13.59
CA PRO A 338 0.13 -13.05 13.27
C PRO A 338 -0.32 -12.79 11.85
N ASN A 339 -1.23 -11.81 11.69
CA ASN A 339 -1.73 -11.40 10.38
C ASN A 339 -0.71 -10.51 9.66
N GLY A 340 -0.54 -10.75 8.38
CA GLY A 340 0.32 -9.96 7.50
C GLY A 340 1.33 -10.80 6.74
N SER A 341 1.79 -10.24 5.63
CA SER A 341 2.68 -10.92 4.68
C SER A 341 3.56 -9.92 3.92
N PRO A 342 4.73 -10.30 3.41
CA PRO A 342 5.54 -9.43 2.57
C PRO A 342 4.88 -9.23 1.20
N GLY A 343 5.12 -8.08 0.53
CA GLY A 343 4.54 -7.84 -0.80
C GLY A 343 5.07 -6.60 -1.51
N ALA A 344 5.79 -5.70 -0.84
CA ALA A 344 6.21 -4.42 -1.40
C ALA A 344 7.13 -4.59 -2.64
N GLY A 345 7.99 -5.59 -2.64
CA GLY A 345 8.94 -5.85 -3.73
C GLY A 345 8.31 -6.45 -4.99
N ASP A 346 7.14 -7.08 -4.87
CA ASP A 346 6.51 -7.80 -5.98
C ASP A 346 5.29 -7.08 -6.56
N ARG A 347 4.82 -6.03 -5.90
CA ARG A 347 3.58 -5.32 -6.22
C ARG A 347 3.47 -4.93 -7.69
N LEU A 348 4.43 -4.18 -8.23
CA LEU A 348 4.38 -3.73 -9.62
C LEU A 348 4.44 -4.92 -10.60
N HIS A 349 5.34 -5.86 -10.35
CA HIS A 349 5.54 -7.04 -11.21
C HIS A 349 4.27 -7.89 -11.30
N MET A 350 3.61 -8.15 -10.17
CA MET A 350 2.40 -8.97 -10.14
C MET A 350 1.19 -8.24 -10.73
N VAL A 351 1.03 -6.92 -10.47
CA VAL A 351 -0.04 -6.13 -11.09
C VAL A 351 0.17 -6.01 -12.61
N TRP A 352 1.41 -5.91 -13.07
CA TRP A 352 1.73 -5.95 -14.49
C TRP A 352 1.40 -7.32 -15.10
N THR A 353 1.91 -8.39 -14.51
CA THR A 353 1.74 -9.76 -15.02
C THR A 353 0.29 -10.19 -15.06
N GLU A 354 -0.44 -10.00 -13.97
CA GLU A 354 -1.83 -10.48 -13.81
C GLU A 354 -2.90 -9.46 -14.26
N GLY A 355 -2.52 -8.19 -14.39
CA GLY A 355 -3.42 -7.12 -14.80
C GLY A 355 -3.21 -6.70 -16.24
N VAL A 356 -2.01 -6.19 -16.58
CA VAL A 356 -1.73 -5.63 -17.90
C VAL A 356 -1.56 -6.73 -18.95
N CYS A 357 -0.74 -7.75 -18.67
CA CYS A 357 -0.49 -8.83 -19.65
C CYS A 357 -1.73 -9.68 -19.92
N THR A 358 -2.72 -9.70 -19.03
CA THR A 358 -4.00 -10.41 -19.21
C THR A 358 -5.11 -9.52 -19.77
N GLY A 359 -4.84 -8.23 -19.98
CA GLY A 359 -5.80 -7.28 -20.53
C GLY A 359 -6.86 -6.75 -19.56
N LYS A 360 -6.72 -7.01 -18.26
CA LYS A 360 -7.62 -6.50 -17.21
C LYS A 360 -7.40 -5.00 -16.94
N LEU A 361 -6.17 -4.51 -17.11
CA LEU A 361 -5.81 -3.10 -16.99
C LEU A 361 -5.10 -2.62 -18.25
N THR A 362 -5.35 -1.37 -18.64
CA THR A 362 -4.48 -0.65 -19.57
C THR A 362 -3.18 -0.24 -18.88
N ARG A 363 -2.13 0.09 -19.64
CA ARG A 363 -0.87 0.60 -19.07
C ARG A 363 -1.07 1.91 -18.32
N GLN A 364 -1.94 2.80 -18.82
CA GLN A 364 -2.30 4.04 -18.13
C GLN A 364 -3.00 3.76 -16.80
N LYS A 365 -3.96 2.82 -16.77
CA LYS A 365 -4.64 2.43 -15.53
C LYS A 365 -3.68 1.74 -14.54
N PHE A 366 -2.72 0.96 -15.03
CA PHE A 366 -1.65 0.42 -14.20
C PHE A 366 -0.88 1.55 -13.49
N VAL A 367 -0.39 2.55 -14.23
CA VAL A 367 0.31 3.71 -13.64
C VAL A 367 -0.61 4.49 -12.68
N ASP A 368 -1.87 4.65 -13.05
CA ASP A 368 -2.88 5.33 -12.22
C ASP A 368 -2.98 4.69 -10.83
N VAL A 369 -3.16 3.36 -10.76
CA VAL A 369 -3.43 2.66 -9.50
C VAL A 369 -2.18 2.32 -8.67
N ILE A 370 -0.98 2.28 -9.28
CA ILE A 370 0.25 1.96 -8.55
C ILE A 370 1.05 3.21 -8.11
N ALA A 371 0.76 4.40 -8.71
CA ALA A 371 1.56 5.59 -8.49
C ALA A 371 0.70 6.86 -8.34
N THR A 372 -0.12 7.21 -9.36
CA THR A 372 -0.75 8.53 -9.45
C THR A 372 -1.87 8.71 -8.43
N GLN A 373 -2.81 7.80 -8.33
CA GLN A 373 -3.90 7.91 -7.35
C GLN A 373 -3.40 7.79 -5.90
N PRO A 374 -2.51 6.83 -5.55
CA PRO A 374 -1.91 6.83 -4.24
C PRO A 374 -1.25 8.16 -3.86
N ALA A 375 -0.52 8.79 -4.79
CA ALA A 375 0.11 10.09 -4.54
C ALA A 375 -0.92 11.22 -4.34
N LYS A 376 -2.01 11.24 -5.11
CA LYS A 376 -3.09 12.24 -4.98
C LYS A 376 -3.81 12.10 -3.66
N ILE A 377 -4.21 10.89 -3.28
CA ILE A 377 -4.96 10.61 -2.05
C ILE A 377 -4.14 11.00 -0.82
N ASN A 378 -2.84 10.78 -0.86
CA ASN A 378 -1.94 11.08 0.25
C ASN A 378 -1.34 12.49 0.22
N GLY A 379 -1.78 13.36 -0.70
CA GLY A 379 -1.37 14.77 -0.74
C GLY A 379 0.10 15.01 -1.12
N ILE A 380 0.74 14.05 -1.78
CA ILE A 380 2.13 14.15 -2.25
C ILE A 380 2.25 14.34 -3.77
N TYR A 381 1.13 14.35 -4.49
CA TYR A 381 1.05 14.70 -5.91
C TYR A 381 1.09 16.24 -6.08
N PRO A 382 1.72 16.82 -7.16
CA PRO A 382 2.43 16.17 -8.25
C PRO A 382 3.93 15.91 -7.97
N ARG A 383 4.39 16.14 -6.76
CA ARG A 383 5.80 15.92 -6.41
C ARG A 383 6.19 14.46 -6.66
N LYS A 384 5.32 13.51 -6.29
CA LYS A 384 5.43 12.06 -6.48
C LYS A 384 4.29 11.53 -7.36
N GLY A 385 4.44 10.34 -7.93
CA GLY A 385 3.39 9.61 -8.63
C GLY A 385 3.10 10.07 -10.06
N THR A 386 3.95 10.90 -10.65
CA THR A 386 3.82 11.31 -12.05
C THR A 386 5.18 11.60 -12.68
N LEU A 387 5.24 11.54 -14.02
CA LEU A 387 6.32 12.07 -14.81
C LEU A 387 5.86 13.42 -15.38
N ALA A 388 6.30 14.50 -14.75
CA ALA A 388 5.99 15.86 -15.19
C ALA A 388 7.18 16.80 -14.89
N VAL A 389 7.31 17.87 -15.67
CA VAL A 389 8.33 18.88 -15.40
C VAL A 389 8.10 19.50 -14.03
N GLY A 390 9.13 19.48 -13.19
CA GLY A 390 9.10 19.96 -11.80
C GLY A 390 8.79 18.89 -10.74
N SER A 391 8.33 17.69 -11.14
CA SER A 391 8.21 16.56 -10.22
C SER A 391 9.57 16.02 -9.80
N ASP A 392 9.65 15.38 -8.63
CA ASP A 392 10.84 14.63 -8.26
C ASP A 392 11.16 13.60 -9.37
N ALA A 393 12.42 13.46 -9.72
CA ALA A 393 12.84 12.54 -10.76
C ALA A 393 12.89 11.09 -10.26
N ASP A 394 11.70 10.60 -9.89
CA ASP A 394 11.44 9.21 -9.52
C ASP A 394 10.97 8.48 -10.77
N VAL A 395 11.86 7.72 -11.38
CA VAL A 395 11.64 7.11 -12.70
C VAL A 395 11.93 5.63 -12.65
N VAL A 396 11.01 4.83 -13.17
CA VAL A 396 11.17 3.38 -13.36
C VAL A 396 11.33 3.08 -14.85
N ILE A 397 12.43 2.46 -15.23
CA ILE A 397 12.63 1.90 -16.57
C ILE A 397 12.34 0.40 -16.48
N PHE A 398 11.36 -0.03 -17.26
CA PHE A 398 10.76 -1.35 -17.18
C PHE A 398 10.96 -2.10 -18.50
N ASP A 399 11.54 -3.29 -18.44
CA ASP A 399 11.68 -4.20 -19.58
C ASP A 399 10.42 -5.06 -19.74
N PRO A 400 9.57 -4.81 -20.74
CA PRO A 400 8.35 -5.59 -20.96
C PRO A 400 8.60 -6.98 -21.53
N ASN A 401 9.80 -7.25 -22.05
CA ASN A 401 10.13 -8.49 -22.74
C ASN A 401 10.73 -9.57 -21.81
N TYR A 402 10.96 -9.20 -20.54
CA TYR A 402 11.44 -10.17 -19.56
C TYR A 402 10.36 -11.23 -19.28
N GLU A 403 10.77 -12.47 -19.26
CA GLU A 403 9.96 -13.61 -18.81
C GLU A 403 10.79 -14.41 -17.79
N GLY A 404 10.20 -14.68 -16.65
CA GLY A 404 10.87 -15.39 -15.56
C GLY A 404 9.90 -15.91 -14.51
N THR A 405 10.46 -16.22 -13.37
CA THR A 405 9.76 -16.74 -12.19
C THR A 405 10.14 -15.90 -10.99
N VAL A 406 9.22 -15.65 -10.11
CA VAL A 406 9.47 -14.93 -8.84
C VAL A 406 10.24 -15.83 -7.89
N HIS A 407 11.35 -15.35 -7.36
CA HIS A 407 12.14 -16.02 -6.33
C HIS A 407 12.58 -15.05 -5.25
N LEU A 408 12.41 -15.44 -3.99
CA LEU A 408 12.88 -14.65 -2.84
C LEU A 408 14.37 -14.28 -2.96
N ALA A 409 15.17 -15.19 -3.51
CA ALA A 409 16.62 -14.98 -3.69
C ALA A 409 16.96 -13.81 -4.64
N ASP A 410 16.06 -13.48 -5.58
CA ASP A 410 16.27 -12.39 -6.54
C ASP A 410 15.95 -11.01 -5.94
N ASN A 411 15.04 -10.96 -4.98
CA ASN A 411 14.64 -9.73 -4.27
C ASN A 411 14.30 -10.05 -2.80
N PRO A 412 15.31 -10.22 -1.93
CA PRO A 412 15.10 -10.49 -0.51
C PRO A 412 14.30 -9.37 0.17
N ASN A 413 13.28 -9.75 0.94
CA ASN A 413 12.30 -8.84 1.55
C ASN A 413 12.37 -8.78 3.09
N GLY A 414 13.44 -9.29 3.67
CA GLY A 414 13.69 -9.27 5.11
C GLY A 414 13.00 -10.38 5.91
N VAL A 415 12.29 -11.30 5.24
CA VAL A 415 11.69 -12.50 5.84
C VAL A 415 12.05 -13.76 5.05
N ASP A 416 11.64 -14.92 5.54
CA ASP A 416 12.03 -16.24 5.07
C ASP A 416 11.19 -16.80 3.91
N TYR A 417 10.28 -15.98 3.32
CA TYR A 417 9.43 -16.41 2.20
C TYR A 417 9.01 -15.25 1.30
N ASN A 418 8.53 -15.63 0.10
CA ASN A 418 7.83 -14.73 -0.82
C ASN A 418 6.43 -15.29 -1.10
N LEU A 419 5.37 -14.44 -1.09
CA LEU A 419 4.00 -14.88 -1.38
C LEU A 419 3.83 -15.42 -2.80
N TYR A 420 4.67 -14.98 -3.72
CA TYR A 420 4.59 -15.29 -5.15
C TYR A 420 5.68 -16.26 -5.61
N GLU A 421 6.41 -16.90 -4.67
CA GLU A 421 7.48 -17.85 -4.96
C GLU A 421 7.04 -18.87 -6.02
N GLY A 422 7.84 -19.03 -7.06
CA GLY A 422 7.55 -19.95 -8.16
C GLY A 422 6.49 -19.48 -9.17
N ARG A 423 5.89 -18.32 -9.01
CA ARG A 423 4.89 -17.78 -9.97
C ARG A 423 5.58 -17.14 -11.17
N ARG A 424 4.93 -17.23 -12.33
CA ARG A 424 5.39 -16.54 -13.54
C ARG A 424 5.43 -15.04 -13.31
N GLN A 425 6.48 -14.41 -13.83
CA GLN A 425 6.66 -12.98 -13.93
C GLN A 425 6.89 -12.59 -15.37
N SER A 426 6.04 -11.70 -15.90
CA SER A 426 6.22 -11.07 -17.21
C SER A 426 6.59 -9.60 -16.99
N GLY A 427 7.66 -9.17 -17.66
CA GLY A 427 8.23 -7.84 -17.46
C GLY A 427 9.02 -7.68 -16.15
N ARG A 428 9.96 -6.74 -16.14
CA ARG A 428 10.85 -6.52 -15.00
C ARG A 428 11.27 -5.05 -14.87
N VAL A 429 11.31 -4.55 -13.65
CA VAL A 429 12.00 -3.30 -13.30
C VAL A 429 13.49 -3.51 -13.54
N GLU A 430 14.09 -2.72 -14.43
CA GLU A 430 15.50 -2.82 -14.77
C GLU A 430 16.33 -1.73 -14.11
N THR A 431 15.83 -0.48 -14.18
CA THR A 431 16.53 0.69 -13.61
C THR A 431 15.53 1.56 -12.87
N VAL A 432 15.91 2.02 -11.69
CA VAL A 432 15.11 2.99 -10.91
C VAL A 432 15.96 4.19 -10.57
N LEU A 433 15.39 5.37 -10.81
CA LEU A 433 15.92 6.62 -10.29
C LEU A 433 15.05 7.08 -9.12
N LEU A 434 15.69 7.45 -8.02
CA LEU A 434 15.08 8.12 -6.88
C LEU A 434 15.65 9.54 -6.79
N ARG A 435 14.80 10.53 -6.99
CA ARG A 435 15.23 11.94 -7.07
C ARG A 435 16.49 12.10 -7.94
N GLY A 436 16.42 11.56 -9.17
CA GLY A 436 17.46 11.65 -10.20
C GLY A 436 18.72 10.80 -9.96
N GLN A 437 18.83 10.13 -8.84
CA GLN A 437 19.95 9.21 -8.57
C GLN A 437 19.56 7.79 -8.97
N VAL A 438 20.38 7.12 -9.77
CA VAL A 438 20.19 5.71 -10.08
C VAL A 438 20.43 4.89 -8.82
N VAL A 439 19.41 4.16 -8.39
CA VAL A 439 19.40 3.36 -7.14
C VAL A 439 19.14 1.89 -7.40
N VAL A 440 18.61 1.56 -8.59
CA VAL A 440 18.53 0.20 -9.10
C VAL A 440 19.12 0.20 -10.51
N GLU A 441 20.00 -0.76 -10.79
CA GLU A 441 20.61 -0.96 -12.10
C GLU A 441 20.71 -2.47 -12.39
N ASN A 442 20.25 -2.89 -13.58
CA ASN A 442 20.14 -4.30 -13.95
C ASN A 442 19.34 -5.13 -12.93
N ALA A 443 18.24 -4.58 -12.44
CA ALA A 443 17.36 -5.16 -11.43
C ALA A 443 18.06 -5.45 -10.08
N LYS A 444 19.13 -4.73 -9.74
CA LYS A 444 19.84 -4.86 -8.47
C LYS A 444 19.94 -3.53 -7.77
N PHE A 445 19.79 -3.54 -6.45
CA PHE A 445 19.99 -2.35 -5.64
C PHE A 445 21.45 -1.89 -5.69
N VAL A 446 21.66 -0.64 -6.06
CA VAL A 446 22.96 0.05 -6.11
C VAL A 446 22.94 1.38 -5.34
N GLY A 447 21.82 1.67 -4.67
CA GLY A 447 21.64 2.85 -3.85
C GLY A 447 22.32 2.76 -2.48
N ARG A 448 21.87 3.58 -1.56
CA ARG A 448 22.37 3.62 -0.16
C ARG A 448 21.23 3.47 0.81
N TYR A 449 21.45 2.71 1.87
CA TYR A 449 20.56 2.71 3.03
C TYR A 449 20.53 4.11 3.65
N GLY A 450 19.36 4.54 4.10
CA GLY A 450 19.18 5.88 4.68
C GLY A 450 19.10 7.02 3.66
N GLN A 451 19.01 6.73 2.36
CA GLN A 451 18.84 7.78 1.32
C GLN A 451 17.41 8.33 1.24
N GLY A 452 16.43 7.58 1.75
CA GLY A 452 15.04 7.97 1.78
C GLY A 452 14.79 9.20 2.65
N LYS A 453 13.82 10.02 2.24
CA LYS A 453 13.44 11.26 2.93
C LYS A 453 11.98 11.22 3.32
N PHE A 454 11.65 11.81 4.48
CA PHE A 454 10.26 12.10 4.81
C PHE A 454 9.69 13.12 3.83
N ILE A 455 8.52 12.81 3.26
CA ILE A 455 7.78 13.65 2.33
C ILE A 455 6.56 14.20 3.07
N PRO A 456 6.57 15.45 3.50
CA PRO A 456 5.39 16.06 4.09
C PRO A 456 4.26 16.12 3.06
N ALA A 457 3.08 15.69 3.48
CA ALA A 457 1.87 15.67 2.68
C ALA A 457 1.08 16.98 2.81
N ASN A 458 0.39 17.37 1.74
CA ASN A 458 -0.63 18.42 1.79
C ASN A 458 -1.96 17.81 2.23
N MET A 459 -2.83 18.62 2.84
CA MET A 459 -4.17 18.17 3.19
C MET A 459 -4.96 17.77 1.92
N TYR A 460 -5.90 16.90 2.08
CA TYR A 460 -6.58 16.10 1.05
C TYR A 460 -7.12 16.84 -0.17
N ALA A 461 -7.18 18.13 -0.18
CA ALA A 461 -7.91 18.94 -1.14
C ALA A 461 -7.79 18.52 -2.62
N SER A 462 -6.66 17.95 -3.02
CA SER A 462 -6.39 17.67 -4.44
C SER A 462 -6.93 16.33 -4.96
N GLY A 463 -7.18 15.33 -4.12
CA GLY A 463 -7.61 13.99 -4.55
C GLY A 463 -9.11 13.86 -4.82
N TYR A 464 -9.93 14.71 -4.22
CA TYR A 464 -11.38 14.63 -4.24
C TYR A 464 -12.07 15.81 -4.97
N GLU A 465 -11.39 16.95 -5.20
CA GLU A 465 -11.97 18.14 -5.78
C GLU A 465 -11.97 18.20 -7.32
N ASN A 466 -11.21 17.36 -8.01
CA ASN A 466 -11.06 17.39 -9.48
C ASN A 466 -11.93 16.36 -10.20
N ARG A 467 -13.19 16.22 -9.83
CA ARG A 467 -14.19 15.46 -10.58
C ARG A 467 -15.44 16.32 -10.84
N ASN A 468 -15.26 17.42 -11.54
CA ASN A 468 -16.32 18.12 -12.26
C ASN A 468 -16.02 18.08 -13.75
#